data_8b4ef4ae7688130877a33b510b3e8f95
#
_entry.id   8b4ef4ae7688130877a33b510b3e8f95
#
_cell.length_a   1.000
_cell.length_b   1.000
_cell.length_c   1.000
_cell.angle_alpha   90.00
_cell.angle_beta   90.00
_cell.angle_gamma   90.00
#
_symmetry.space_group_name_H-M   'P 1'
#
loop_
_entity.id
_entity.type
_entity.pdbx_description
1 polymer ?
#
loop_
_entity_poly.entity_id
_entity_poly.type
_entity_poly.pdbx_seq_one_letter_code
_entity_poly.pdbx_strand_id
1 'polypeptide(L)'
;QISALIDERRADYMQAVQKSMEASEQYENGEIGIDELSQINSTVSIYASRYAAVREFEQKQEYLENLKEETGIDGYMMSDRGYEEIFGKYGKARETVLLMALLVSVVLIVSENIGIETSTGTKYIVNAASGKNTVKVKRIVASLVLCIVLYVLVYGIDMIHLRSYYGMPYTDAPLMSLTFMRDCGFYITVGTFMIIRLIVR
;
A
#
# COMPACT_ATOMS: atom_id res chain seq x y z
N GLN A 1 -15.54 11.05 -25.79
CA GLN A 1 -14.34 11.90 -25.58
C GLN A 1 -13.15 11.11 -25.01
N ILE A 2 -13.35 10.26 -23.98
CA ILE A 2 -12.25 9.47 -23.39
C ILE A 2 -11.72 8.44 -24.38
N SER A 3 -12.58 7.69 -25.07
CA SER A 3 -12.20 6.71 -26.09
C SER A 3 -11.35 7.32 -27.19
N ALA A 4 -11.76 8.48 -27.71
CA ALA A 4 -10.99 9.19 -28.75
C ALA A 4 -9.59 9.60 -28.26
N LEU A 5 -9.45 10.02 -26.99
CA LEU A 5 -8.16 10.35 -26.39
C LEU A 5 -7.27 9.10 -26.20
N ILE A 6 -7.87 7.97 -25.86
CA ILE A 6 -7.19 6.68 -25.75
C ILE A 6 -6.62 6.27 -27.10
N ASP A 7 -7.45 6.31 -28.15
CA ASP A 7 -7.05 5.93 -29.50
C ASP A 7 -5.95 6.86 -30.05
N GLU A 8 -6.05 8.17 -29.80
CA GLU A 8 -5.02 9.15 -30.14
C GLU A 8 -3.68 8.82 -29.46
N ARG A 9 -3.68 8.59 -28.15
CA ARG A 9 -2.46 8.26 -27.39
C ARG A 9 -1.82 6.95 -27.83
N ARG A 10 -2.66 5.95 -28.16
CA ARG A 10 -2.18 4.67 -28.72
C ARG A 10 -1.53 4.87 -30.07
N ALA A 11 -2.17 5.65 -30.97
CA ALA A 11 -1.63 5.93 -32.29
C ALA A 11 -0.30 6.68 -32.21
N ASP A 12 -0.19 7.71 -31.38
CA ASP A 12 1.03 8.48 -31.17
C ASP A 12 2.18 7.58 -30.68
N TYR A 13 1.91 6.70 -29.72
CA TYR A 13 2.91 5.78 -29.20
C TYR A 13 3.36 4.76 -30.27
N MET A 14 2.42 4.15 -31.00
CA MET A 14 2.73 3.20 -32.06
C MET A 14 3.56 3.84 -33.18
N GLN A 15 3.22 5.08 -33.57
CA GLN A 15 4.01 5.84 -34.57
C GLN A 15 5.43 6.13 -34.06
N ALA A 16 5.58 6.48 -32.79
CA ALA A 16 6.89 6.73 -32.21
C ALA A 16 7.75 5.45 -32.18
N VAL A 17 7.15 4.31 -31.80
CA VAL A 17 7.81 2.99 -31.82
C VAL A 17 8.26 2.61 -33.24
N GLN A 18 7.39 2.81 -34.23
CA GLN A 18 7.74 2.50 -35.62
C GLN A 18 8.90 3.37 -36.11
N LYS A 19 8.90 4.68 -35.82
CA LYS A 19 10.03 5.56 -36.14
C LYS A 19 11.33 5.15 -35.46
N SER A 20 11.26 4.63 -34.23
CA SER A 20 12.44 4.12 -33.53
C SER A 20 12.99 2.85 -34.18
N MET A 21 12.12 1.95 -34.67
CA MET A 21 12.57 0.76 -35.38
C MET A 21 13.25 1.13 -36.71
N GLU A 22 12.64 2.04 -37.48
CA GLU A 22 13.23 2.54 -38.74
C GLU A 22 14.58 3.24 -38.50
N ALA A 23 14.67 4.06 -37.43
CA ALA A 23 15.93 4.71 -37.05
C ALA A 23 17.01 3.70 -36.60
N SER A 24 16.62 2.60 -35.95
CA SER A 24 17.57 1.56 -35.56
C SER A 24 18.17 0.86 -36.81
N GLU A 25 17.35 0.58 -37.82
CA GLU A 25 17.81 0.04 -39.08
C GLU A 25 18.74 1.00 -39.84
N GLN A 26 18.40 2.29 -39.86
CA GLN A 26 19.22 3.36 -40.46
C GLN A 26 20.57 3.51 -39.73
N TYR A 27 20.58 3.37 -38.40
CA TYR A 27 21.80 3.38 -37.62
C TYR A 27 22.70 2.14 -37.95
N GLU A 28 22.12 0.97 -38.04
CA GLU A 28 22.85 -0.26 -38.43
C GLU A 28 23.46 -0.13 -39.82
N ASN A 29 22.74 0.56 -40.73
CA ASN A 29 23.24 0.83 -42.10
C ASN A 29 24.24 2.01 -42.16
N GLY A 30 24.50 2.70 -41.04
CA GLY A 30 25.41 3.85 -40.98
C GLY A 30 24.85 5.13 -41.58
N GLU A 31 23.53 5.23 -41.76
CA GLU A 31 22.85 6.40 -42.35
C GLU A 31 22.64 7.52 -41.34
N ILE A 32 22.44 7.19 -40.05
CA ILE A 32 22.27 8.15 -38.98
C ILE A 32 23.29 7.94 -37.85
N GLY A 33 23.57 9.00 -37.07
CA GLY A 33 24.45 8.97 -35.91
C GLY A 33 23.77 8.50 -34.62
N ILE A 34 24.60 8.11 -33.64
CA ILE A 34 24.11 7.68 -32.32
C ILE A 34 23.33 8.76 -31.59
N ASP A 35 23.67 10.03 -31.79
CA ASP A 35 22.97 11.17 -31.15
C ASP A 35 21.54 11.29 -31.68
N GLU A 36 21.35 11.09 -32.97
CA GLU A 36 20.04 11.14 -33.61
C GLU A 36 19.15 9.97 -33.18
N LEU A 37 19.72 8.75 -33.15
CA LEU A 37 19.04 7.58 -32.62
C LEU A 37 18.64 7.78 -31.13
N SER A 38 19.53 8.34 -30.33
CA SER A 38 19.24 8.64 -28.91
C SER A 38 18.09 9.63 -28.75
N GLN A 39 18.03 10.66 -29.60
CA GLN A 39 16.95 11.65 -29.58
C GLN A 39 15.60 11.02 -29.95
N ILE A 40 15.57 10.14 -30.97
CA ILE A 40 14.37 9.43 -31.36
C ILE A 40 13.91 8.50 -30.21
N ASN A 41 14.81 7.74 -29.58
CA ASN A 41 14.48 6.89 -28.46
C ASN A 41 14.01 7.65 -27.22
N SER A 42 14.52 8.84 -26.97
CA SER A 42 14.03 9.72 -25.90
C SER A 42 12.56 10.16 -26.16
N THR A 43 12.25 10.41 -27.43
CA THR A 43 10.87 10.74 -27.85
C THR A 43 9.92 9.56 -27.62
N VAL A 44 10.32 8.33 -27.96
CA VAL A 44 9.54 7.12 -27.65
C VAL A 44 9.28 6.98 -26.15
N SER A 45 10.29 7.25 -25.31
CA SER A 45 10.13 7.21 -23.86
C SER A 45 9.08 8.20 -23.34
N ILE A 46 9.01 9.40 -23.91
CA ILE A 46 7.98 10.39 -23.57
C ILE A 46 6.58 9.90 -23.95
N TYR A 47 6.40 9.38 -25.16
CA TYR A 47 5.11 8.83 -25.59
C TYR A 47 4.74 7.57 -24.78
N ALA A 48 5.69 6.70 -24.48
CA ALA A 48 5.49 5.53 -23.62
C ALA A 48 4.98 5.94 -22.22
N SER A 49 5.56 6.97 -21.62
CA SER A 49 5.11 7.46 -20.31
C SER A 49 3.69 8.04 -20.35
N ARG A 50 3.33 8.71 -21.44
CA ARG A 50 1.96 9.24 -21.64
C ARG A 50 0.93 8.13 -21.90
N TYR A 51 1.34 7.07 -22.58
CA TYR A 51 0.47 5.93 -22.88
C TYR A 51 0.37 4.96 -21.70
N ALA A 52 1.32 4.96 -20.76
CA ALA A 52 1.34 4.03 -19.63
C ALA A 52 0.05 4.07 -18.80
N ALA A 53 -0.49 5.27 -18.54
CA ALA A 53 -1.74 5.41 -17.79
C ALA A 53 -2.95 4.82 -18.54
N VAL A 54 -2.97 4.96 -19.86
CA VAL A 54 -4.02 4.38 -20.73
C VAL A 54 -3.92 2.86 -20.71
N ARG A 55 -2.72 2.33 -20.85
CA ARG A 55 -2.45 0.89 -20.83
C ARG A 55 -2.84 0.26 -19.49
N GLU A 56 -2.51 0.91 -18.37
CA GLU A 56 -2.94 0.45 -17.04
C GLU A 56 -4.47 0.40 -16.95
N PHE A 57 -5.16 1.40 -17.50
CA PHE A 57 -6.62 1.43 -17.54
C PHE A 57 -7.19 0.28 -18.37
N GLU A 58 -6.69 0.06 -19.59
CA GLU A 58 -7.13 -1.03 -20.47
C GLU A 58 -6.89 -2.41 -19.84
N GLN A 59 -5.70 -2.64 -19.29
CA GLN A 59 -5.38 -3.89 -18.59
C GLN A 59 -6.30 -4.13 -17.39
N LYS A 60 -6.65 -3.06 -16.67
CA LYS A 60 -7.58 -3.16 -15.54
C LYS A 60 -8.99 -3.46 -16.00
N GLN A 61 -9.45 -2.85 -17.10
CA GLN A 61 -10.75 -3.14 -17.67
C GLN A 61 -10.85 -4.60 -18.12
N GLU A 62 -9.89 -5.08 -18.90
CA GLU A 62 -9.82 -6.48 -19.33
C GLU A 62 -9.81 -7.44 -18.13
N TYR A 63 -9.05 -7.11 -17.08
CA TYR A 63 -9.03 -7.88 -15.84
C TYR A 63 -10.42 -7.98 -15.19
N LEU A 64 -11.15 -6.86 -15.10
CA LEU A 64 -12.48 -6.83 -14.49
C LEU A 64 -13.54 -7.57 -15.33
N GLU A 65 -13.43 -7.52 -16.65
CA GLU A 65 -14.28 -8.28 -17.57
C GLU A 65 -14.05 -9.79 -17.38
N ASN A 66 -12.79 -10.24 -17.36
CA ASN A 66 -12.43 -11.63 -17.10
C ASN A 66 -12.86 -12.08 -15.68
N LEU A 67 -12.71 -11.25 -14.67
CA LEU A 67 -13.17 -11.52 -13.30
C LEU A 67 -14.68 -11.76 -13.26
N LYS A 68 -15.44 -10.93 -13.97
CA LYS A 68 -16.89 -11.04 -14.06
C LYS A 68 -17.30 -12.33 -14.78
N GLU A 69 -16.64 -12.70 -15.87
CA GLU A 69 -16.91 -13.94 -16.59
C GLU A 69 -16.59 -15.18 -15.78
N GLU A 70 -15.47 -15.21 -15.06
CA GLU A 70 -15.03 -16.36 -14.27
C GLU A 70 -15.80 -16.53 -12.96
N THR A 71 -16.11 -15.45 -12.27
CA THR A 71 -16.63 -15.49 -10.89
C THR A 71 -18.06 -14.96 -10.74
N GLY A 72 -18.58 -14.24 -11.74
CA GLY A 72 -19.84 -13.51 -11.66
C GLY A 72 -19.81 -12.25 -10.79
N ILE A 73 -18.63 -11.82 -10.33
CA ILE A 73 -18.46 -10.65 -9.46
C ILE A 73 -18.26 -9.41 -10.30
N ASP A 74 -19.11 -8.40 -10.09
CA ASP A 74 -18.88 -7.06 -10.65
C ASP A 74 -17.76 -6.35 -9.86
N GLY A 75 -16.58 -6.29 -10.47
CA GLY A 75 -15.45 -5.59 -9.89
C GLY A 75 -15.53 -4.07 -10.10
N TYR A 76 -14.81 -3.32 -9.28
CA TYR A 76 -14.75 -1.86 -9.37
C TYR A 76 -13.46 -1.39 -10.00
N MET A 77 -13.56 -0.40 -10.91
CA MET A 77 -12.42 0.28 -11.49
C MET A 77 -11.76 1.16 -10.43
N MET A 78 -10.64 0.71 -9.86
CA MET A 78 -9.88 1.43 -8.85
C MET A 78 -8.39 1.21 -9.03
N SER A 79 -7.59 2.19 -8.59
CA SER A 79 -6.13 2.08 -8.61
C SER A 79 -5.66 1.09 -7.55
N ASP A 80 -4.82 0.15 -7.94
CA ASP A 80 -4.24 -0.85 -7.04
C ASP A 80 -3.15 -0.27 -6.15
N ARG A 81 -2.47 0.82 -6.56
CA ARG A 81 -1.26 1.36 -5.90
C ARG A 81 -1.42 1.60 -4.41
N GLY A 82 -2.48 2.32 -4.00
CA GLY A 82 -2.69 2.61 -2.58
C GLY A 82 -2.96 1.37 -1.74
N TYR A 83 -3.69 0.43 -2.31
CA TYR A 83 -4.00 -0.84 -1.64
C TYR A 83 -2.79 -1.79 -1.62
N GLU A 84 -1.93 -1.72 -2.63
CA GLU A 84 -0.68 -2.48 -2.72
C GLU A 84 0.32 -2.05 -1.63
N GLU A 85 0.35 -0.76 -1.28
CA GLU A 85 1.12 -0.23 -0.16
C GLU A 85 0.63 -0.74 1.21
N ILE A 86 -0.66 -1.10 1.32
CA ILE A 86 -1.23 -1.65 2.56
C ILE A 86 -1.10 -3.18 2.58
N PHE A 87 -1.48 -3.84 1.50
CA PHE A 87 -1.68 -5.29 1.46
C PHE A 87 -0.58 -6.03 0.68
N GLY A 88 0.09 -5.35 -0.24
CA GLY A 88 1.05 -5.92 -1.13
C GLY A 88 2.45 -6.07 -0.55
N LYS A 89 3.39 -6.31 -1.44
CA LYS A 89 4.81 -6.56 -1.11
C LYS A 89 5.46 -5.38 -0.38
N TYR A 90 5.13 -4.14 -0.77
CA TYR A 90 5.69 -2.93 -0.16
C TYR A 90 5.14 -2.68 1.25
N GLY A 91 3.91 -3.08 1.52
CA GLY A 91 3.29 -2.98 2.83
C GLY A 91 4.05 -3.73 3.92
N LYS A 92 4.68 -4.87 3.61
CA LYS A 92 5.43 -5.68 4.59
C LYS A 92 6.62 -4.93 5.21
N ALA A 93 7.40 -4.22 4.40
CA ALA A 93 8.54 -3.45 4.89
C ALA A 93 8.08 -2.33 5.83
N ARG A 94 7.03 -1.60 5.44
CA ARG A 94 6.43 -0.54 6.25
C ARG A 94 5.84 -1.08 7.55
N GLU A 95 5.15 -2.22 7.50
CA GLU A 95 4.64 -2.92 8.70
C GLU A 95 5.74 -3.24 9.69
N THR A 96 6.87 -3.74 9.21
CA THR A 96 8.01 -4.06 10.06
C THR A 96 8.54 -2.80 10.76
N VAL A 97 8.64 -1.67 10.06
CA VAL A 97 9.08 -0.41 10.65
C VAL A 97 8.09 0.10 11.70
N LEU A 98 6.78 0.05 11.41
CA LEU A 98 5.74 0.46 12.36
C LEU A 98 5.72 -0.43 13.61
N LEU A 99 5.89 -1.73 13.44
CA LEU A 99 5.96 -2.69 14.55
C LEU A 99 7.21 -2.45 15.41
N MET A 100 8.36 -2.18 14.80
CA MET A 100 9.57 -1.82 15.54
C MET A 100 9.41 -0.50 16.30
N ALA A 101 8.80 0.51 15.70
CA ALA A 101 8.51 1.77 16.36
C ALA A 101 7.55 1.58 17.55
N LEU A 102 6.54 0.74 17.40
CA LEU A 102 5.62 0.38 18.48
C LEU A 102 6.35 -0.33 19.62
N LEU A 103 7.16 -1.34 19.31
CA LEU A 103 7.97 -2.07 20.30
C LEU A 103 8.88 -1.15 21.10
N VAL A 104 9.62 -0.27 20.41
CA VAL A 104 10.50 0.71 21.09
C VAL A 104 9.67 1.63 21.99
N SER A 105 8.54 2.12 21.54
CA SER A 105 7.64 2.99 22.33
C SER A 105 7.14 2.27 23.59
N VAL A 106 6.70 1.02 23.47
CA VAL A 106 6.24 0.22 24.61
C VAL A 106 7.37 -0.03 25.61
N VAL A 107 8.56 -0.40 25.12
CA VAL A 107 9.75 -0.62 25.99
C VAL A 107 10.11 0.65 26.75
N LEU A 108 10.13 1.81 26.09
CA LEU A 108 10.43 3.08 26.75
C LEU A 108 9.44 3.42 27.85
N ILE A 109 8.14 3.31 27.57
CA ILE A 109 7.08 3.61 28.54
C ILE A 109 7.13 2.65 29.74
N VAL A 110 7.33 1.35 29.48
CA VAL A 110 7.41 0.36 30.55
C VAL A 110 8.67 0.57 31.41
N SER A 111 9.82 0.84 30.78
CA SER A 111 11.08 1.07 31.50
C SER A 111 11.02 2.36 32.34
N GLU A 112 10.41 3.43 31.86
CA GLU A 112 10.21 4.65 32.62
C GLU A 112 9.35 4.40 33.86
N ASN A 113 8.23 3.71 33.73
CA ASN A 113 7.36 3.36 34.87
C ASN A 113 8.11 2.53 35.91
N ILE A 114 8.91 1.54 35.51
CA ILE A 114 9.73 0.73 36.43
C ILE A 114 10.79 1.62 37.10
N GLY A 115 11.43 2.50 36.33
CA GLY A 115 12.44 3.44 36.83
C GLY A 115 11.89 4.37 37.93
N ILE A 116 10.74 4.98 37.72
CA ILE A 116 10.05 5.84 38.66
C ILE A 116 9.72 5.08 39.95
N GLU A 117 9.19 3.87 39.85
CA GLU A 117 8.84 3.06 41.02
C GLU A 117 10.07 2.67 41.87
N THR A 118 11.17 2.42 41.20
CA THR A 118 12.43 2.05 41.88
C THR A 118 13.05 3.27 42.56
N SER A 119 13.06 4.40 41.90
CA SER A 119 13.65 5.67 42.42
C SER A 119 12.81 6.27 43.57
N THR A 120 11.50 6.14 43.54
CA THR A 120 10.60 6.66 44.58
C THR A 120 10.39 5.72 45.75
N GLY A 121 10.92 4.49 45.70
CA GLY A 121 10.71 3.46 46.72
C GLY A 121 9.29 2.89 46.76
N THR A 122 8.40 3.32 45.91
CA THR A 122 6.98 2.91 45.85
C THR A 122 6.82 1.40 45.69
N LYS A 123 7.80 0.75 45.06
CA LYS A 123 7.85 -0.71 44.89
C LYS A 123 7.76 -1.47 46.24
N TYR A 124 8.42 -0.96 47.27
CA TYR A 124 8.40 -1.58 48.61
C TYR A 124 7.04 -1.42 49.28
N ILE A 125 6.43 -0.24 49.13
CA ILE A 125 5.11 0.05 49.71
C ILE A 125 4.03 -0.85 49.07
N VAL A 126 4.07 -0.98 47.73
CA VAL A 126 3.12 -1.85 47.02
C VAL A 126 3.27 -3.31 47.37
N ASN A 127 4.52 -3.78 47.57
CA ASN A 127 4.76 -5.16 47.93
C ASN A 127 4.36 -5.48 49.40
N ALA A 128 4.39 -4.49 50.29
CA ALA A 128 3.96 -4.61 51.67
C ALA A 128 2.44 -4.48 51.85
N ALA A 129 1.75 -3.91 50.89
CA ALA A 129 0.31 -3.71 50.98
C ALA A 129 -0.50 -5.01 50.87
N SER A 130 -1.56 -5.14 51.66
CA SER A 130 -2.44 -6.32 51.66
C SER A 130 -3.16 -6.56 50.33
N GLY A 131 -3.19 -5.58 49.45
CA GLY A 131 -3.82 -5.60 48.10
C GLY A 131 -2.86 -5.78 46.95
N LYS A 132 -1.62 -6.26 47.15
CA LYS A 132 -0.56 -6.30 46.09
C LYS A 132 -0.97 -6.99 44.80
N ASN A 133 -1.78 -8.04 44.86
CA ASN A 133 -2.24 -8.74 43.65
C ASN A 133 -3.23 -7.86 42.83
N THR A 134 -4.12 -7.16 43.50
CA THR A 134 -5.05 -6.23 42.85
C THR A 134 -4.31 -5.08 42.16
N VAL A 135 -3.25 -4.55 42.81
CA VAL A 135 -2.41 -3.49 42.20
C VAL A 135 -1.65 -4.02 40.99
N LYS A 136 -1.09 -5.21 41.06
CA LYS A 136 -0.41 -5.85 39.92
C LYS A 136 -1.36 -6.06 38.75
N VAL A 137 -2.56 -6.59 38.99
CA VAL A 137 -3.57 -6.79 37.93
C VAL A 137 -3.98 -5.46 37.30
N LYS A 138 -4.25 -4.42 38.10
CA LYS A 138 -4.59 -3.08 37.56
C LYS A 138 -3.46 -2.52 36.69
N ARG A 139 -2.21 -2.73 37.00
CA ARG A 139 -1.07 -2.29 36.19
C ARG A 139 -0.99 -3.04 34.88
N ILE A 140 -1.14 -4.37 34.91
CA ILE A 140 -1.16 -5.17 33.68
C ILE A 140 -2.28 -4.68 32.76
N VAL A 141 -3.48 -4.46 33.31
CA VAL A 141 -4.61 -3.94 32.53
C VAL A 141 -4.31 -2.55 31.97
N ALA A 142 -3.75 -1.64 32.78
CA ALA A 142 -3.39 -0.30 32.33
C ALA A 142 -2.33 -0.32 31.24
N SER A 143 -1.30 -1.16 31.35
CA SER A 143 -0.29 -1.33 30.32
C SER A 143 -0.87 -1.89 29.03
N LEU A 144 -1.78 -2.86 29.12
CA LEU A 144 -2.45 -3.45 27.98
C LEU A 144 -3.34 -2.42 27.25
N VAL A 145 -4.10 -1.62 28.00
CA VAL A 145 -4.89 -0.51 27.44
C VAL A 145 -3.99 0.49 26.75
N LEU A 146 -2.86 0.85 27.36
CA LEU A 146 -1.89 1.78 26.77
C LEU A 146 -1.31 1.22 25.46
N CYS A 147 -0.96 -0.07 25.42
CA CYS A 147 -0.48 -0.73 24.21
C CYS A 147 -1.55 -0.68 23.09
N ILE A 148 -2.82 -0.93 23.42
CA ILE A 148 -3.93 -0.84 22.45
C ILE A 148 -4.08 0.59 21.94
N VAL A 149 -4.01 1.58 22.80
CA VAL A 149 -4.10 3.00 22.39
C VAL A 149 -2.94 3.37 21.46
N LEU A 150 -1.71 3.00 21.81
CA LEU A 150 -0.54 3.25 20.96
C LEU A 150 -0.67 2.52 19.61
N TYR A 151 -1.14 1.29 19.61
CA TYR A 151 -1.39 0.54 18.40
C TYR A 151 -2.38 1.27 17.48
N VAL A 152 -3.53 1.67 18.01
CA VAL A 152 -4.57 2.40 17.26
C VAL A 152 -4.03 3.74 16.74
N LEU A 153 -3.24 4.47 17.53
CA LEU A 153 -2.64 5.73 17.10
C LEU A 153 -1.66 5.51 15.95
N VAL A 154 -0.70 4.60 16.09
CA VAL A 154 0.33 4.36 15.08
C VAL A 154 -0.28 3.88 13.76
N TYR A 155 -1.09 2.84 13.81
CA TYR A 155 -1.70 2.30 12.59
C TYR A 155 -2.85 3.14 12.06
N GLY A 156 -3.61 3.82 12.93
CA GLY A 156 -4.69 4.70 12.53
C GLY A 156 -4.18 5.93 11.78
N ILE A 157 -3.14 6.58 12.28
CA ILE A 157 -2.51 7.73 11.61
C ILE A 157 -1.94 7.30 10.26
N ASP A 158 -1.27 6.16 10.21
CA ASP A 158 -0.71 5.60 8.98
C ASP A 158 -1.79 5.32 7.93
N MET A 159 -2.91 4.73 8.32
CA MET A 159 -4.05 4.50 7.43
C MET A 159 -4.69 5.79 6.92
N ILE A 160 -4.83 6.80 7.79
CA ILE A 160 -5.36 8.12 7.40
C ILE A 160 -4.40 8.77 6.39
N HIS A 161 -3.10 8.69 6.63
CA HIS A 161 -2.09 9.23 5.73
C HIS A 161 -2.16 8.58 4.34
N LEU A 162 -2.21 7.26 4.27
CA LEU A 162 -2.33 6.52 3.01
C LEU A 162 -3.63 6.86 2.26
N ARG A 163 -4.74 6.88 2.98
CA ARG A 163 -6.04 7.25 2.39
C ARG A 163 -6.01 8.67 1.83
N SER A 164 -5.37 9.61 2.51
CA SER A 164 -5.22 10.99 2.06
C SER A 164 -4.31 11.10 0.84
N TYR A 165 -3.23 10.33 0.81
CA TYR A 165 -2.23 10.39 -0.27
C TYR A 165 -2.69 9.67 -1.55
N TYR A 166 -3.25 8.47 -1.43
CA TYR A 166 -3.65 7.64 -2.57
C TYR A 166 -5.12 7.74 -2.95
N GLY A 167 -5.95 8.45 -2.17
CA GLY A 167 -7.36 8.65 -2.47
C GLY A 167 -8.13 7.32 -2.57
N MET A 168 -8.11 6.47 -1.55
CA MET A 168 -8.75 5.14 -1.54
C MET A 168 -10.27 5.23 -1.29
N PRO A 169 -11.10 5.49 -2.31
CA PRO A 169 -12.53 5.79 -2.12
C PRO A 169 -13.39 4.53 -1.97
N TYR A 170 -12.94 3.36 -2.46
CA TYR A 170 -13.78 2.19 -2.68
C TYR A 170 -13.56 1.12 -1.61
N THR A 171 -13.93 1.39 -0.35
CA THR A 171 -13.88 0.40 0.74
C THR A 171 -14.91 -0.71 0.59
N ASP A 172 -16.01 -0.44 -0.12
CA ASP A 172 -17.10 -1.40 -0.35
C ASP A 172 -16.88 -2.28 -1.58
N ALA A 173 -15.81 -2.02 -2.34
CA ALA A 173 -15.46 -2.83 -3.50
C ALA A 173 -15.08 -4.26 -3.08
N PRO A 174 -15.41 -5.27 -3.90
CA PRO A 174 -14.93 -6.63 -3.68
C PRO A 174 -13.40 -6.66 -3.65
N LEU A 175 -12.82 -7.44 -2.72
CA LEU A 175 -11.37 -7.55 -2.58
C LEU A 175 -10.69 -8.03 -3.87
N MET A 176 -11.37 -8.91 -4.61
CA MET A 176 -10.92 -9.42 -5.92
C MET A 176 -10.89 -8.35 -7.01
N SER A 177 -11.42 -7.14 -6.79
CA SER A 177 -11.21 -6.01 -7.71
C SER A 177 -9.75 -5.55 -7.74
N LEU A 178 -8.94 -5.91 -6.74
CA LEU A 178 -7.50 -5.67 -6.71
C LEU A 178 -6.77 -6.77 -7.47
N THR A 179 -5.96 -6.44 -8.47
CA THR A 179 -5.31 -7.43 -9.35
C THR A 179 -4.42 -8.40 -8.59
N PHE A 180 -3.70 -7.91 -7.57
CA PHE A 180 -2.82 -8.72 -6.72
C PHE A 180 -3.56 -9.57 -5.68
N MET A 181 -4.89 -9.44 -5.57
CA MET A 181 -5.76 -10.21 -4.67
C MET A 181 -6.69 -11.18 -5.41
N ARG A 182 -6.47 -11.41 -6.72
CA ARG A 182 -7.30 -12.29 -7.54
C ARG A 182 -7.47 -13.67 -6.92
N ASP A 183 -6.38 -14.26 -6.46
CA ASP A 183 -6.33 -15.64 -5.98
C ASP A 183 -6.63 -15.80 -4.49
N CYS A 184 -7.12 -14.74 -3.81
CA CYS A 184 -7.33 -14.80 -2.37
C CYS A 184 -8.50 -15.70 -1.95
N GLY A 185 -9.40 -16.07 -2.85
CA GLY A 185 -10.55 -16.96 -2.60
C GLY A 185 -11.59 -16.41 -1.61
N PHE A 186 -11.44 -15.18 -1.13
CA PHE A 186 -12.33 -14.56 -0.15
C PHE A 186 -13.29 -13.58 -0.81
N TYR A 187 -14.58 -13.84 -0.70
CA TYR A 187 -15.67 -12.97 -1.17
C TYR A 187 -16.01 -11.89 -0.12
N ILE A 188 -15.04 -11.05 0.21
CA ILE A 188 -15.19 -9.96 1.19
C ILE A 188 -14.87 -8.62 0.55
N THR A 189 -15.35 -7.53 1.17
CA THR A 189 -15.01 -6.19 0.72
C THR A 189 -13.61 -5.77 1.18
N VAL A 190 -13.02 -4.83 0.45
CA VAL A 190 -11.72 -4.23 0.81
C VAL A 190 -11.75 -3.68 2.24
N GLY A 191 -12.83 -2.96 2.62
CA GLY A 191 -12.98 -2.40 3.96
C GLY A 191 -13.04 -3.47 5.05
N THR A 192 -13.79 -4.56 4.82
CA THR A 192 -13.84 -5.70 5.75
C THR A 192 -12.47 -6.33 5.92
N PHE A 193 -11.72 -6.52 4.82
CA PHE A 193 -10.37 -7.05 4.88
C PHE A 193 -9.41 -6.12 5.63
N MET A 194 -9.53 -4.80 5.46
CA MET A 194 -8.76 -3.81 6.24
C MET A 194 -8.99 -3.95 7.74
N ILE A 195 -10.25 -4.11 8.15
CA ILE A 195 -10.61 -4.30 9.56
C ILE A 195 -10.06 -5.63 10.11
N ILE A 196 -10.26 -6.72 9.38
CA ILE A 196 -9.73 -8.04 9.77
C ILE A 196 -8.22 -7.95 9.95
N ARG A 197 -7.52 -7.34 9.01
CA ARG A 197 -6.07 -7.19 9.07
C ARG A 197 -5.60 -6.33 10.25
N LEU A 198 -6.38 -5.30 10.62
CA LEU A 198 -6.11 -4.48 11.80
C LEU A 198 -6.25 -5.30 13.11
N ILE A 199 -7.19 -6.24 13.16
CA ILE A 199 -7.43 -7.07 14.36
C ILE A 199 -6.41 -8.20 14.49
N VAL A 200 -5.98 -8.78 13.37
CA VAL A 200 -5.09 -9.95 13.33
C VAL A 200 -3.61 -9.57 13.47
N ARG A 201 -3.25 -8.32 13.31
CA ARG A 201 -1.90 -7.79 13.54
C ARG A 201 -1.60 -7.60 15.01
#